data_3e9bcb835e40686aebd043e40d22b77e
#
_entry.id   3e9bcb835e40686aebd043e40d22b77e
#
_cell.length_a   1.000
_cell.length_b   1.000
_cell.length_c   1.000
_cell.angle_alpha   90.00
_cell.angle_beta   90.00
_cell.angle_gamma   90.00
#
_symmetry.space_group_name_H-M   'P 1'
#
loop_
_entity.id
_entity.type
_entity.pdbx_description
1 polymer ?
#
loop_
_entity_poly.entity_id
_entity_poly.type
_entity_poly.pdbx_seq_one_letter_code
_entity_poly.pdbx_strand_id
1 'polypeptide(L)'
;MTLWLFFNACLRRWPIVLVGVICTGLAVFAGMSDKGVYYTRTQIVFLAPSSSFYPNTLATQSEDIIDTAGAVAKRVTGPIPVTKYASADVTLVGIGIRDGWSLGVPDTGGQWATNFENQILNLEIVAPDRATVLERQTTLLARIQDQLSALQRARHVAPINDITMTTAPRSTVIYHVGGSKPRMLGMIAVLGLGVTSAAVVVAERIGRRRPKGSPRPEDTRRRELVSEAA
;
A
#
# COMPACT_ATOMS: atom_id res chain seq x y z
N MET A 1 -41.14 1.65 -0.82
CA MET A 1 -41.10 3.07 -0.47
C MET A 1 -41.05 3.86 -1.75
N THR A 2 -41.97 4.79 -2.00
CA THR A 2 -41.89 5.70 -3.12
C THR A 2 -40.82 6.77 -2.87
N LEU A 3 -40.17 7.26 -3.91
CA LEU A 3 -39.13 8.31 -3.84
C LEU A 3 -39.59 9.52 -3.00
N TRP A 4 -40.84 9.88 -3.11
CA TRP A 4 -41.47 10.98 -2.35
C TRP A 4 -41.46 10.74 -0.83
N LEU A 5 -41.77 9.51 -0.40
CA LEU A 5 -41.75 9.15 1.02
C LEU A 5 -40.33 9.19 1.61
N PHE A 6 -39.33 8.79 0.80
CA PHE A 6 -37.91 8.88 1.20
C PHE A 6 -37.47 10.32 1.38
N PHE A 7 -37.81 11.20 0.43
CA PHE A 7 -37.45 12.61 0.51
C PHE A 7 -38.06 13.29 1.75
N ASN A 8 -39.31 13.00 2.03
CA ASN A 8 -40.01 13.54 3.23
C ASN A 8 -39.41 12.98 4.54
N ALA A 9 -38.94 11.75 4.55
CA ALA A 9 -38.19 11.17 5.68
C ALA A 9 -36.84 11.87 5.90
N CYS A 10 -36.11 12.18 4.81
CA CYS A 10 -34.87 12.94 4.90
C CYS A 10 -35.07 14.34 5.49
N LEU A 11 -36.11 15.08 5.06
CA LEU A 11 -36.44 16.38 5.59
C LEU A 11 -36.83 16.32 7.09
N ARG A 12 -37.59 15.31 7.48
CA ARG A 12 -37.98 15.10 8.88
C ARG A 12 -36.81 14.71 9.78
N ARG A 13 -35.79 14.02 9.21
CA ARG A 13 -34.59 13.55 9.90
C ARG A 13 -33.35 14.30 9.47
N TRP A 14 -33.50 15.58 9.12
CA TRP A 14 -32.41 16.45 8.66
C TRP A 14 -31.14 16.40 9.52
N PRO A 15 -31.15 16.22 10.86
CA PRO A 15 -29.94 16.14 11.64
C PRO A 15 -29.08 14.91 11.27
N ILE A 16 -29.73 13.76 10.96
CA ILE A 16 -29.03 12.53 10.54
C ILE A 16 -28.38 12.78 9.19
N VAL A 17 -29.09 13.42 8.26
CA VAL A 17 -28.54 13.78 6.93
C VAL A 17 -27.36 14.73 7.08
N LEU A 18 -27.46 15.73 7.95
CA LEU A 18 -26.39 16.70 8.20
C LEU A 18 -25.14 16.02 8.76
N VAL A 19 -25.28 15.14 9.76
CA VAL A 19 -24.17 14.36 10.29
C VAL A 19 -23.55 13.47 9.19
N GLY A 20 -24.36 12.82 8.36
CA GLY A 20 -23.90 12.01 7.25
C GLY A 20 -23.07 12.83 6.24
N VAL A 21 -23.53 14.04 5.88
CA VAL A 21 -22.81 14.95 4.99
C VAL A 21 -21.49 15.42 5.61
N ILE A 22 -21.49 15.78 6.90
CA ILE A 22 -20.25 16.18 7.60
C ILE A 22 -19.25 15.02 7.63
N CYS A 23 -19.68 13.81 8.01
CA CYS A 23 -18.79 12.63 8.04
C CYS A 23 -18.23 12.32 6.64
N THR A 24 -19.07 12.40 5.60
CA THR A 24 -18.63 12.20 4.21
C THR A 24 -17.65 13.29 3.79
N GLY A 25 -17.89 14.55 4.14
CA GLY A 25 -16.97 15.66 3.87
C GLY A 25 -15.62 15.51 4.57
N LEU A 26 -15.61 15.07 5.82
CA LEU A 26 -14.38 14.77 6.57
C LEU A 26 -13.61 13.60 5.95
N ALA A 27 -14.29 12.54 5.50
CA ALA A 27 -13.66 11.42 4.82
C ALA A 27 -13.03 11.86 3.48
N VAL A 28 -13.71 12.71 2.71
CA VAL A 28 -13.17 13.32 1.48
C VAL A 28 -11.94 14.15 1.80
N PHE A 29 -12.00 15.01 2.81
CA PHE A 29 -10.88 15.87 3.21
C PHE A 29 -9.66 15.03 3.62
N ALA A 30 -9.85 14.00 4.44
CA ALA A 30 -8.79 13.08 4.84
C ALA A 30 -8.16 12.36 3.63
N GLY A 31 -8.97 11.86 2.69
CA GLY A 31 -8.48 11.20 1.50
C GLY A 31 -7.74 12.14 0.54
N MET A 32 -8.15 13.41 0.43
CA MET A 32 -7.47 14.42 -0.39
C MET A 32 -6.10 14.84 0.18
N SER A 33 -5.87 14.64 1.47
CA SER A 33 -4.62 14.96 2.16
C SER A 33 -3.50 13.96 1.84
N ASP A 34 -3.81 12.80 1.25
CA ASP A 34 -2.81 11.83 0.80
C ASP A 34 -2.02 12.37 -0.39
N LYS A 35 -0.72 12.60 -0.17
CA LYS A 35 0.21 13.10 -1.18
C LYS A 35 0.78 12.00 -2.08
N GLY A 36 0.46 10.72 -1.83
CA GLY A 36 1.10 9.60 -2.50
C GLY A 36 2.50 9.33 -1.98
N VAL A 37 3.25 8.51 -2.71
CA VAL A 37 4.63 8.12 -2.40
C VAL A 37 5.51 8.21 -3.64
N TYR A 38 6.82 8.32 -3.43
CA TYR A 38 7.82 8.24 -4.48
C TYR A 38 8.44 6.85 -4.46
N TYR A 39 8.61 6.29 -5.64
CA TYR A 39 9.07 4.92 -5.85
C TYR A 39 10.15 4.86 -6.91
N THR A 40 11.17 4.04 -6.67
CA THR A 40 12.16 3.68 -7.68
C THR A 40 12.45 2.19 -7.64
N ARG A 41 12.71 1.62 -8.81
CA ARG A 41 13.23 0.26 -8.98
C ARG A 41 14.49 0.33 -9.81
N THR A 42 15.58 -0.18 -9.27
CA THR A 42 16.90 -0.18 -9.91
C THR A 42 17.41 -1.61 -9.91
N GLN A 43 17.84 -2.08 -11.06
CA GLN A 43 18.55 -3.35 -11.18
C GLN A 43 20.03 -3.13 -11.03
N ILE A 44 20.68 -3.92 -10.19
CA ILE A 44 22.12 -3.91 -10.00
C ILE A 44 22.64 -5.17 -10.68
N VAL A 45 23.36 -4.98 -11.78
CA VAL A 45 23.89 -6.05 -12.61
C VAL A 45 25.32 -6.35 -12.18
N PHE A 46 25.58 -7.61 -11.82
CA PHE A 46 26.93 -8.07 -11.51
C PHE A 46 27.62 -8.53 -12.78
N LEU A 47 28.82 -8.06 -12.98
CA LEU A 47 29.60 -8.32 -14.19
C LEU A 47 30.82 -9.15 -13.84
N ALA A 48 31.05 -10.19 -14.64
CA ALA A 48 32.27 -10.99 -14.56
C ALA A 48 33.53 -10.14 -14.80
N PRO A 49 34.68 -10.52 -14.26
CA PRO A 49 35.94 -9.85 -14.56
C PRO A 49 36.24 -9.96 -16.06
N SER A 50 36.68 -8.87 -16.66
CA SER A 50 37.13 -8.86 -18.05
C SER A 50 38.57 -9.35 -18.15
N SER A 51 38.84 -10.20 -19.14
CA SER A 51 40.20 -10.63 -19.46
C SER A 51 40.48 -10.49 -20.95
N SER A 52 41.73 -10.65 -21.36
CA SER A 52 42.07 -10.65 -22.78
C SER A 52 41.39 -11.77 -23.58
N PHE A 53 41.00 -12.87 -22.92
CA PHE A 53 40.28 -13.99 -23.53
C PHE A 53 38.75 -13.76 -23.51
N TYR A 54 38.27 -13.03 -22.53
CA TYR A 54 36.81 -12.74 -22.34
C TYR A 54 36.61 -11.24 -22.15
N PRO A 55 36.73 -10.43 -23.22
CA PRO A 55 36.61 -8.99 -23.10
C PRO A 55 35.21 -8.49 -22.86
N ASN A 56 34.20 -9.29 -23.17
CA ASN A 56 32.80 -8.91 -23.02
C ASN A 56 32.23 -9.48 -21.71
N THR A 57 32.24 -8.67 -20.66
CA THR A 57 31.72 -9.01 -19.34
C THR A 57 30.21 -9.23 -19.32
N LEU A 58 29.46 -8.68 -20.29
CA LEU A 58 28.02 -8.85 -20.38
C LEU A 58 27.61 -10.21 -20.95
N ALA A 59 28.51 -10.87 -21.70
CA ALA A 59 28.23 -12.17 -22.29
C ALA A 59 28.42 -13.34 -21.30
N THR A 60 29.01 -13.07 -20.13
CA THR A 60 29.35 -14.09 -19.14
C THR A 60 28.30 -14.13 -18.06
N GLN A 61 27.40 -15.09 -18.15
CA GLN A 61 26.46 -15.44 -17.07
C GLN A 61 26.98 -16.69 -16.38
N SER A 62 27.14 -16.65 -15.06
CA SER A 62 27.55 -17.82 -14.29
C SER A 62 26.78 -17.94 -13.00
N GLU A 63 26.56 -19.17 -12.58
CA GLU A 63 25.91 -19.54 -11.32
C GLU A 63 26.67 -18.92 -10.12
N ASP A 64 27.98 -18.93 -10.14
CA ASP A 64 28.83 -18.34 -9.10
C ASP A 64 28.61 -16.82 -8.92
N ILE A 65 28.32 -16.10 -10.01
CA ILE A 65 28.04 -14.67 -9.94
C ILE A 65 26.64 -14.44 -9.36
N ILE A 66 25.65 -15.29 -9.70
CA ILE A 66 24.31 -15.25 -9.14
C ILE A 66 24.38 -15.50 -7.62
N ASP A 67 25.11 -16.52 -7.19
CA ASP A 67 25.33 -16.84 -5.79
C ASP A 67 26.04 -15.71 -5.05
N THR A 68 27.04 -15.09 -5.69
CA THR A 68 27.73 -13.91 -5.13
C THR A 68 26.77 -12.75 -4.96
N ALA A 69 25.89 -12.47 -5.92
CA ALA A 69 24.87 -11.45 -5.81
C ALA A 69 23.90 -11.74 -4.64
N GLY A 70 23.45 -12.99 -4.51
CA GLY A 70 22.63 -13.45 -3.39
C GLY A 70 23.31 -13.28 -2.02
N ALA A 71 24.59 -13.64 -1.93
CA ALA A 71 25.38 -13.49 -0.72
C ALA A 71 25.56 -12.00 -0.33
N VAL A 72 25.80 -11.12 -1.30
CA VAL A 72 25.87 -9.66 -1.08
C VAL A 72 24.52 -9.13 -0.61
N ALA A 73 23.43 -9.50 -1.27
CA ALA A 73 22.09 -9.11 -0.85
C ALA A 73 21.82 -9.50 0.61
N LYS A 74 22.16 -10.73 0.98
CA LYS A 74 21.99 -11.23 2.35
C LYS A 74 22.83 -10.48 3.39
N ARG A 75 24.03 -10.07 3.04
CA ARG A 75 24.89 -9.24 3.91
C ARG A 75 24.33 -7.83 4.12
N VAL A 76 23.67 -7.27 3.10
CA VAL A 76 23.06 -5.94 3.18
C VAL A 76 21.72 -5.99 3.94
N THR A 77 20.88 -6.98 3.67
CA THR A 77 19.54 -7.11 4.30
C THR A 77 19.60 -7.72 5.70
N GLY A 78 20.67 -8.47 6.03
CA GLY A 78 20.81 -9.18 7.30
C GLY A 78 19.95 -10.45 7.36
N PRO A 79 19.56 -10.89 8.57
CA PRO A 79 18.83 -12.14 8.78
C PRO A 79 17.36 -12.10 8.33
N ILE A 80 16.86 -10.96 7.88
CA ILE A 80 15.46 -10.80 7.49
C ILE A 80 15.13 -11.75 6.33
N PRO A 81 14.09 -12.58 6.45
CA PRO A 81 13.66 -13.44 5.36
C PRO A 81 13.15 -12.59 4.18
N VAL A 82 13.57 -12.95 2.97
CA VAL A 82 12.99 -12.34 1.76
C VAL A 82 11.60 -12.91 1.56
N THR A 83 10.59 -12.06 1.52
CA THR A 83 9.22 -12.49 1.26
C THR A 83 9.09 -12.84 -0.23
N LYS A 84 8.70 -14.10 -0.51
CA LYS A 84 8.37 -14.53 -1.87
C LYS A 84 6.94 -14.09 -2.20
N TYR A 85 6.80 -13.36 -3.28
CA TYR A 85 5.49 -12.96 -3.82
C TYR A 85 5.06 -13.92 -4.93
N ALA A 86 3.76 -13.94 -5.23
CA ALA A 86 3.19 -14.78 -6.28
C ALA A 86 3.68 -14.43 -7.70
N SER A 87 4.21 -13.22 -7.90
CA SER A 87 4.80 -12.76 -9.14
C SER A 87 6.06 -11.96 -8.85
N ALA A 88 7.07 -12.06 -9.71
CA ALA A 88 8.28 -11.24 -9.68
C ALA A 88 8.01 -9.75 -9.97
N ASP A 89 6.84 -9.42 -10.50
CA ASP A 89 6.43 -8.05 -10.82
C ASP A 89 5.74 -7.31 -9.66
N VAL A 90 5.51 -8.00 -8.54
CA VAL A 90 4.95 -7.35 -7.34
C VAL A 90 5.93 -6.31 -6.83
N THR A 91 5.44 -5.09 -6.67
CA THR A 91 6.22 -3.96 -6.15
C THR A 91 5.85 -3.64 -4.71
N LEU A 92 6.76 -3.01 -3.95
CA LEU A 92 6.49 -2.56 -2.59
C LEU A 92 5.26 -1.65 -2.51
N VAL A 93 5.08 -0.77 -3.49
CA VAL A 93 3.91 0.09 -3.57
C VAL A 93 2.63 -0.72 -3.82
N GLY A 94 2.71 -1.75 -4.67
CA GLY A 94 1.57 -2.64 -4.98
C GLY A 94 1.04 -3.39 -3.77
N ILE A 95 1.89 -3.72 -2.80
CA ILE A 95 1.51 -4.36 -1.53
C ILE A 95 1.19 -3.35 -0.41
N GLY A 96 1.16 -2.05 -0.73
CA GLY A 96 0.74 -1.01 0.20
C GLY A 96 1.85 -0.45 1.11
N ILE A 97 3.12 -0.80 0.88
CA ILE A 97 4.25 -0.22 1.62
C ILE A 97 4.45 1.22 1.15
N ARG A 98 4.46 2.16 2.09
CA ARG A 98 4.58 3.59 1.81
C ARG A 98 5.94 4.17 2.21
N ASP A 99 6.73 3.47 3.02
CA ASP A 99 8.09 3.80 3.40
C ASP A 99 8.88 2.53 3.66
N GLY A 100 9.97 2.33 2.94
CA GLY A 100 10.81 1.14 3.04
C GLY A 100 11.65 0.88 1.80
N TRP A 101 12.36 -0.23 1.84
CA TRP A 101 13.14 -0.72 0.71
C TRP A 101 13.22 -2.25 0.73
N SER A 102 13.48 -2.84 -0.42
CA SER A 102 13.78 -4.26 -0.57
C SER A 102 14.95 -4.47 -1.51
N LEU A 103 15.71 -5.52 -1.25
CA LEU A 103 16.85 -5.93 -2.06
C LEU A 103 16.84 -7.47 -2.16
N GLY A 104 16.88 -7.99 -3.35
CA GLY A 104 16.94 -9.44 -3.58
C GLY A 104 17.23 -9.83 -5.01
N VAL A 105 17.67 -11.07 -5.20
CA VAL A 105 17.75 -11.70 -6.52
C VAL A 105 16.32 -11.98 -6.97
N PRO A 106 15.94 -11.61 -8.22
CA PRO A 106 14.61 -11.95 -8.73
C PRO A 106 14.44 -13.45 -8.85
N ASP A 107 13.40 -13.97 -8.22
CA ASP A 107 13.01 -15.38 -8.31
C ASP A 107 12.03 -15.56 -9.47
N THR A 108 12.48 -16.20 -10.55
CA THR A 108 11.68 -16.53 -11.73
C THR A 108 11.01 -17.90 -11.61
N GLY A 109 11.22 -18.58 -10.50
CA GLY A 109 10.66 -19.90 -10.22
C GLY A 109 9.17 -19.87 -9.90
N GLY A 110 8.54 -21.02 -10.06
CA GLY A 110 7.13 -21.21 -9.76
C GLY A 110 6.84 -21.30 -8.25
N GLN A 111 5.60 -21.64 -7.92
CA GLN A 111 5.12 -21.74 -6.53
C GLN A 111 5.90 -22.79 -5.69
N TRP A 112 6.45 -23.81 -6.33
CA TRP A 112 7.05 -24.97 -5.65
C TRP A 112 8.58 -24.98 -5.65
N ALA A 113 9.22 -24.20 -6.52
CA ALA A 113 10.67 -24.16 -6.63
C ALA A 113 11.14 -22.73 -6.89
N THR A 114 12.21 -22.32 -6.21
CA THR A 114 12.93 -21.09 -6.51
C THR A 114 13.81 -21.30 -7.74
N ASN A 115 13.90 -20.28 -8.59
CA ASN A 115 14.78 -20.28 -9.75
C ASN A 115 15.44 -18.91 -9.89
N PHE A 116 16.77 -18.87 -9.81
CA PHE A 116 17.57 -17.66 -9.93
C PHE A 116 18.40 -17.74 -11.21
N GLU A 117 17.91 -17.11 -12.26
CA GLU A 117 18.52 -17.20 -13.60
C GLU A 117 19.42 -16.01 -13.92
N ASN A 118 19.29 -14.91 -13.19
CA ASN A 118 19.93 -13.67 -13.55
C ASN A 118 20.90 -13.18 -12.47
N GLN A 119 22.06 -12.72 -12.90
CA GLN A 119 23.10 -12.11 -12.05
C GLN A 119 22.76 -10.66 -11.70
N ILE A 120 21.53 -10.40 -11.26
CA ILE A 120 21.02 -9.08 -10.92
C ILE A 120 20.44 -9.06 -9.52
N LEU A 121 20.51 -7.89 -8.87
CA LEU A 121 19.70 -7.58 -7.70
C LEU A 121 18.66 -6.53 -8.05
N ASN A 122 17.43 -6.77 -7.65
CA ASN A 122 16.38 -5.77 -7.69
C ASN A 122 16.43 -4.97 -6.38
N LEU A 123 16.72 -3.69 -6.49
CA LEU A 123 16.61 -2.72 -5.40
C LEU A 123 15.35 -1.90 -5.61
N GLU A 124 14.40 -2.02 -4.69
CA GLU A 124 13.19 -1.20 -4.66
C GLU A 124 13.21 -0.28 -3.45
N ILE A 125 12.81 0.97 -3.64
CA ILE A 125 12.75 1.98 -2.58
C ILE A 125 11.44 2.74 -2.72
N VAL A 126 10.75 2.90 -1.60
CA VAL A 126 9.54 3.73 -1.47
C VAL A 126 9.77 4.70 -0.33
N ALA A 127 9.44 5.97 -0.53
CA ALA A 127 9.49 6.98 0.51
C ALA A 127 8.44 8.09 0.27
N PRO A 128 8.10 8.87 1.29
CA PRO A 128 7.12 9.95 1.18
C PRO A 128 7.60 11.12 0.31
N ASP A 129 8.90 11.27 0.11
CA ASP A 129 9.49 12.34 -0.69
C ASP A 129 10.63 11.84 -1.59
N ARG A 130 10.89 12.60 -2.66
CA ARG A 130 11.87 12.29 -3.68
C ARG A 130 13.33 12.34 -3.15
N ALA A 131 13.61 13.25 -2.23
CA ALA A 131 14.96 13.45 -1.70
C ALA A 131 15.38 12.23 -0.88
N THR A 132 14.49 11.74 -0.02
CA THR A 132 14.70 10.51 0.77
C THR A 132 14.93 9.29 -0.12
N VAL A 133 14.20 9.17 -1.27
CA VAL A 133 14.45 8.06 -2.21
C VAL A 133 15.88 8.12 -2.76
N LEU A 134 16.34 9.29 -3.19
CA LEU A 134 17.70 9.46 -3.75
C LEU A 134 18.79 9.19 -2.72
N GLU A 135 18.67 9.74 -1.53
CA GLU A 135 19.62 9.55 -0.43
C GLU A 135 19.70 8.06 -0.06
N ARG A 136 18.55 7.41 0.13
CA ARG A 136 18.48 5.98 0.48
C ARG A 136 19.07 5.11 -0.62
N GLN A 137 18.81 5.44 -1.89
CA GLN A 137 19.38 4.71 -3.03
C GLN A 137 20.92 4.84 -3.05
N THR A 138 21.44 6.06 -2.90
CA THR A 138 22.89 6.29 -2.89
C THR A 138 23.57 5.53 -1.74
N THR A 139 23.00 5.59 -0.55
CA THR A 139 23.49 4.88 0.63
C THR A 139 23.49 3.36 0.44
N LEU A 140 22.40 2.81 -0.10
CA LEU A 140 22.28 1.37 -0.33
C LEU A 140 23.21 0.88 -1.43
N LEU A 141 23.36 1.63 -2.52
CA LEU A 141 24.33 1.30 -3.58
C LEU A 141 25.77 1.28 -3.05
N ALA A 142 26.17 2.28 -2.27
CA ALA A 142 27.47 2.30 -1.62
C ALA A 142 27.66 1.08 -0.71
N ARG A 143 26.67 0.77 0.12
CA ARG A 143 26.71 -0.40 1.03
C ARG A 143 26.83 -1.72 0.26
N ILE A 144 26.13 -1.87 -0.88
CA ILE A 144 26.22 -3.06 -1.73
C ILE A 144 27.64 -3.19 -2.31
N GLN A 145 28.22 -2.09 -2.81
CA GLN A 145 29.59 -2.06 -3.32
C GLN A 145 30.60 -2.43 -2.25
N ASP A 146 30.45 -1.90 -1.04
CA ASP A 146 31.33 -2.21 0.09
C ASP A 146 31.25 -3.69 0.49
N GLN A 147 30.05 -4.26 0.53
CA GLN A 147 29.87 -5.67 0.86
C GLN A 147 30.43 -6.60 -0.22
N LEU A 148 30.29 -6.24 -1.51
CA LEU A 148 30.89 -6.96 -2.61
C LEU A 148 32.42 -6.94 -2.49
N SER A 149 33.03 -5.77 -2.29
CA SER A 149 34.45 -5.61 -2.13
C SER A 149 34.99 -6.36 -0.91
N ALA A 150 34.30 -6.27 0.23
CA ALA A 150 34.67 -7.01 1.45
C ALA A 150 34.63 -8.52 1.24
N LEU A 151 33.61 -9.05 0.51
CA LEU A 151 33.49 -10.47 0.20
C LEU A 151 34.67 -10.96 -0.64
N GLN A 152 35.06 -10.19 -1.65
CA GLN A 152 36.16 -10.52 -2.54
C GLN A 152 37.53 -10.46 -1.82
N ARG A 153 37.75 -9.41 -1.01
CA ARG A 153 38.99 -9.28 -0.20
C ARG A 153 39.12 -10.42 0.84
N ALA A 154 38.02 -10.80 1.49
CA ALA A 154 38.02 -11.91 2.44
C ALA A 154 38.40 -13.26 1.79
N ARG A 155 38.20 -13.40 0.48
CA ARG A 155 38.59 -14.58 -0.31
C ARG A 155 39.92 -14.42 -1.06
N HIS A 156 40.66 -13.35 -0.79
CA HIS A 156 41.95 -13.02 -1.44
C HIS A 156 41.88 -12.96 -2.97
N VAL A 157 40.72 -12.52 -3.53
CA VAL A 157 40.56 -12.34 -4.98
C VAL A 157 41.50 -11.21 -5.43
N ALA A 158 42.30 -11.48 -6.48
CA ALA A 158 43.17 -10.48 -7.09
C ALA A 158 42.31 -9.39 -7.77
N PRO A 159 42.70 -8.10 -7.71
CA PRO A 159 41.87 -7.01 -8.27
C PRO A 159 41.48 -7.15 -9.74
N ILE A 160 42.34 -7.80 -10.54
CA ILE A 160 42.04 -8.07 -11.96
C ILE A 160 40.87 -9.05 -12.16
N ASN A 161 40.60 -9.86 -11.14
CA ASN A 161 39.54 -10.86 -11.17
C ASN A 161 38.30 -10.40 -10.37
N ASP A 162 38.22 -9.12 -10.01
CA ASP A 162 37.08 -8.61 -9.26
C ASP A 162 35.81 -8.62 -10.11
N ILE A 163 34.74 -9.16 -9.53
CA ILE A 163 33.39 -8.97 -10.01
C ILE A 163 33.05 -7.49 -9.78
N THR A 164 32.53 -6.84 -10.80
CA THR A 164 32.08 -5.45 -10.73
C THR A 164 30.58 -5.35 -10.78
N MET A 165 30.04 -4.20 -10.46
CA MET A 165 28.60 -3.97 -10.58
C MET A 165 28.29 -2.69 -11.37
N THR A 166 27.14 -2.71 -12.05
CA THR A 166 26.57 -1.54 -12.73
C THR A 166 25.09 -1.46 -12.45
N THR A 167 24.49 -0.29 -12.66
CA THR A 167 23.05 -0.07 -12.42
C THR A 167 22.31 0.06 -13.74
N ALA A 168 21.11 -0.51 -13.80
CA ALA A 168 20.18 -0.37 -14.90
C ALA A 168 18.81 0.11 -14.36
N PRO A 169 18.28 1.25 -14.81
CA PRO A 169 18.94 2.23 -15.66
C PRO A 169 20.12 2.94 -14.97
N ARG A 170 21.04 3.51 -15.75
CA ARG A 170 22.19 4.27 -15.21
C ARG A 170 21.76 5.53 -14.46
N SER A 171 20.70 6.17 -14.92
CA SER A 171 20.08 7.31 -14.25
C SER A 171 18.92 6.87 -13.40
N THR A 172 18.82 7.38 -12.18
CA THR A 172 17.69 7.08 -11.28
C THR A 172 16.38 7.60 -11.85
N VAL A 173 15.44 6.72 -12.08
CA VAL A 173 14.07 7.05 -12.47
C VAL A 173 13.17 6.92 -11.24
N ILE A 174 12.56 8.04 -10.83
CA ILE A 174 11.67 8.08 -9.67
C ILE A 174 10.26 8.36 -10.17
N TYR A 175 9.36 7.47 -9.83
CA TYR A 175 7.93 7.57 -10.12
C TYR A 175 7.19 8.13 -8.92
N HIS A 176 6.27 9.05 -9.16
CA HIS A 176 5.29 9.45 -8.15
C HIS A 176 4.06 8.56 -8.29
N VAL A 177 3.73 7.83 -7.22
CA VAL A 177 2.57 6.93 -7.18
C VAL A 177 1.56 7.49 -6.19
N GLY A 178 0.45 7.97 -6.71
CA GLY A 178 -0.66 8.51 -5.94
C GLY A 178 -1.97 7.80 -6.26
N GLY A 179 -2.89 7.82 -5.31
CA GLY A 179 -4.26 7.33 -5.51
C GLY A 179 -5.05 8.16 -6.53
N SER A 180 -5.97 7.53 -7.24
CA SER A 180 -6.88 8.23 -8.16
C SER A 180 -7.91 9.03 -7.35
N LYS A 181 -7.68 10.33 -7.21
CA LYS A 181 -8.59 11.25 -6.50
C LYS A 181 -10.04 11.19 -6.99
N PRO A 182 -10.33 11.17 -8.31
CA PRO A 182 -11.72 11.09 -8.76
C PRO A 182 -12.41 9.75 -8.40
N ARG A 183 -11.68 8.63 -8.45
CA ARG A 183 -12.23 7.33 -8.03
C ARG A 183 -12.51 7.29 -6.53
N MET A 184 -11.61 7.83 -5.72
CA MET A 184 -11.78 7.95 -4.27
C MET A 184 -13.01 8.82 -3.95
N LEU A 185 -13.15 10.00 -4.57
CA LEU A 185 -14.30 10.87 -4.38
C LEU A 185 -15.62 10.17 -4.74
N GLY A 186 -15.67 9.49 -5.87
CA GLY A 186 -16.85 8.72 -6.29
C GLY A 186 -17.23 7.63 -5.28
N MET A 187 -16.26 6.84 -4.81
CA MET A 187 -16.51 5.79 -3.82
C MET A 187 -16.97 6.34 -2.47
N ILE A 188 -16.34 7.40 -1.96
CA ILE A 188 -16.73 8.03 -0.69
C ILE A 188 -18.15 8.63 -0.81
N ALA A 189 -18.48 9.27 -1.93
CA ALA A 189 -19.81 9.81 -2.17
C ALA A 189 -20.89 8.72 -2.18
N VAL A 190 -20.67 7.62 -2.91
CA VAL A 190 -21.61 6.50 -2.98
C VAL A 190 -21.79 5.84 -1.62
N LEU A 191 -20.70 5.57 -0.90
CA LEU A 191 -20.76 4.97 0.44
C LEU A 191 -21.44 5.92 1.44
N GLY A 192 -21.10 7.21 1.41
CA GLY A 192 -21.70 8.23 2.28
C GLY A 192 -23.21 8.36 2.07
N LEU A 193 -23.64 8.40 0.80
CA LEU A 193 -25.07 8.40 0.45
C LEU A 193 -25.75 7.12 0.90
N GLY A 194 -25.14 5.94 0.69
CA GLY A 194 -25.69 4.66 1.08
C GLY A 194 -25.89 4.54 2.59
N VAL A 195 -24.85 4.84 3.37
CA VAL A 195 -24.88 4.79 4.83
C VAL A 195 -25.88 5.79 5.40
N THR A 196 -25.89 7.03 4.89
CA THR A 196 -26.82 8.07 5.34
C THR A 196 -28.28 7.68 5.03
N SER A 197 -28.55 7.14 3.84
CA SER A 197 -29.86 6.65 3.44
C SER A 197 -30.33 5.50 4.33
N ALA A 198 -29.46 4.54 4.60
CA ALA A 198 -29.74 3.44 5.50
C ALA A 198 -30.07 3.92 6.91
N ALA A 199 -29.29 4.86 7.45
CA ALA A 199 -29.51 5.46 8.76
C ALA A 199 -30.87 6.16 8.86
N VAL A 200 -31.27 6.94 7.84
CA VAL A 200 -32.59 7.59 7.78
C VAL A 200 -33.73 6.57 7.78
N VAL A 201 -33.61 5.51 6.95
CA VAL A 201 -34.63 4.45 6.87
C VAL A 201 -34.76 3.70 8.19
N VAL A 202 -33.66 3.36 8.83
CA VAL A 202 -33.67 2.70 10.15
C VAL A 202 -34.30 3.59 11.22
N ALA A 203 -33.90 4.87 11.27
CA ALA A 203 -34.46 5.82 12.22
C ALA A 203 -35.97 6.03 12.02
N GLU A 204 -36.46 6.01 10.77
CA GLU A 204 -37.89 6.12 10.49
C GLU A 204 -38.66 4.85 10.93
N ARG A 205 -38.06 3.66 10.72
CA ARG A 205 -38.67 2.37 11.19
C ARG A 205 -38.78 2.30 12.71
N ILE A 206 -37.75 2.74 13.42
CA ILE A 206 -37.71 2.79 14.89
C ILE A 206 -38.74 3.81 15.41
N GLY A 207 -38.81 4.99 14.78
CA GLY A 207 -39.74 6.04 15.15
C GLY A 207 -41.23 5.62 14.99
N ARG A 208 -41.55 4.80 13.99
CA ARG A 208 -42.87 4.25 13.76
C ARG A 208 -43.27 3.12 14.75
N ARG A 209 -42.29 2.44 15.35
CA ARG A 209 -42.53 1.37 16.33
C ARG A 209 -42.77 1.87 17.75
N ARG A 210 -42.54 3.14 18.06
CA ARG A 210 -42.89 3.70 19.37
C ARG A 210 -44.39 3.86 19.43
N PRO A 211 -45.12 3.11 20.29
CA PRO A 211 -46.55 3.28 20.46
C PRO A 211 -46.83 4.71 20.94
N LYS A 212 -47.73 5.39 20.25
CA LYS A 212 -48.30 6.67 20.65
C LYS A 212 -48.88 6.50 22.06
N GLY A 213 -48.33 7.22 23.00
CA GLY A 213 -48.49 7.16 24.44
C GLY A 213 -49.69 6.44 24.99
N SER A 214 -49.49 5.63 26.03
CA SER A 214 -50.56 5.19 26.93
C SER A 214 -51.34 6.44 27.43
N PRO A 215 -52.65 6.33 27.48
CA PRO A 215 -53.46 7.44 28.01
C PRO A 215 -52.98 7.79 29.42
N ARG A 216 -52.90 9.10 29.68
CA ARG A 216 -52.47 9.65 30.95
C ARG A 216 -53.40 9.14 32.07
N PRO A 217 -52.88 8.64 33.19
CA PRO A 217 -53.70 8.05 34.26
C PRO A 217 -54.79 8.96 34.83
N GLU A 218 -54.73 10.26 34.60
CA GLU A 218 -55.73 11.25 35.04
C GLU A 218 -57.08 11.14 34.30
N ASP A 219 -57.09 10.68 33.05
CA ASP A 219 -58.35 10.59 32.28
C ASP A 219 -59.22 9.38 32.66
N THR A 220 -58.62 8.34 33.22
CA THR A 220 -59.31 7.16 33.72
C THR A 220 -60.01 7.48 35.04
N ARG A 221 -59.41 8.26 35.93
CA ARG A 221 -60.00 8.67 37.21
C ARG A 221 -61.18 9.60 37.05
N ARG A 222 -61.19 10.42 36.01
CA ARG A 222 -62.32 11.36 35.72
C ARG A 222 -63.53 10.60 35.16
N ARG A 223 -63.34 9.52 34.44
CA ARG A 223 -64.45 8.67 33.94
C ARG A 223 -65.08 7.84 35.02
N GLU A 224 -64.33 7.35 36.01
CA GLU A 224 -64.86 6.62 37.16
C GLU A 224 -65.72 7.56 38.07
N LEU A 225 -65.25 8.78 38.32
CA LEU A 225 -66.01 9.75 39.17
C LEU A 225 -67.31 10.22 38.52
N VAL A 226 -67.44 10.18 37.19
CA VAL A 226 -68.69 10.55 36.49
C VAL A 226 -69.65 9.39 36.42
N SER A 227 -69.17 8.12 36.50
CA SER A 227 -70.03 6.91 36.53
C SER A 227 -70.64 6.62 37.91
N GLU A 228 -70.02 7.17 38.98
CA GLU A 228 -70.51 6.94 40.36
C GLU A 228 -71.47 8.02 40.81
N ALA A 229 -71.68 9.06 39.99
CA ALA A 229 -72.65 10.17 40.28
C ALA A 229 -73.97 10.12 39.47
N ALA A 230 -74.20 9.05 38.69
CA ALA A 230 -75.44 8.76 37.94
C ALA A 230 -76.12 7.51 38.46
#